data_ac9f210728a05e08a05456d8998f4f3f
#
_entry.id   ac9f210728a05e08a05456d8998f4f3f
#
_cell.length_a   1.000
_cell.length_b   1.000
_cell.length_c   1.000
_cell.angle_alpha   90.00
_cell.angle_beta   90.00
_cell.angle_gamma   90.00
#
_symmetry.space_group_name_H-M   'P 1'
#
loop_
_entity.id
_entity.type
_entity.pdbx_description
1 polymer ?
#
loop_
_entity_poly.entity_id
_entity_poly.type
_entity_poly.pdbx_seq_one_letter_code
_entity_poly.pdbx_strand_id
1 'polypeptide(L)'
;VPTFSAARGDSSFTDAHGVEIVYSTWRAGKPKGIVQIAHGVGEHGLRYEPLAQDLVRAGWTVHANDHRGHGRTGLAQWDGDHGELGRLGPGGLRAAIAAVEQMTAVAKTDDPGLPVVLLGHSWGSLMAQRIVNTSSEQYAGVVLSASALRLPGLMNGGDLNRRHAASGPTKHEWLTRDRAVIEAVGLDPLAVEADVLGLFGLPDTLRLLGLPRRRIPHDLPMLLQVGSEDSLGGPRSVELLARTYRRRGRLSDVTVLVYEGARHEVYNETNRDEVVVDLVAWLDRVVSGR
;
A
#
# COMPACT_ATOMS: atom_id res chain seq x y z
N VAL A 1 20.29 -1.10 -25.86
CA VAL A 1 18.84 -1.34 -25.98
C VAL A 1 18.15 -0.18 -25.28
N PRO A 2 17.22 0.56 -25.94
CA PRO A 2 16.49 1.62 -25.26
C PRO A 2 15.73 1.00 -24.07
N THR A 3 16.01 1.49 -22.86
CA THR A 3 15.28 1.09 -21.66
C THR A 3 13.86 1.62 -21.80
N PHE A 4 12.88 0.72 -21.86
CA PHE A 4 11.47 1.09 -21.80
C PHE A 4 11.21 1.80 -20.48
N SER A 5 10.72 3.03 -20.54
CA SER A 5 10.21 3.76 -19.38
C SER A 5 8.85 4.34 -19.76
N ALA A 6 7.82 3.94 -19.04
CA ALA A 6 6.51 4.53 -19.20
C ALA A 6 6.54 5.98 -18.70
N ALA A 7 5.99 6.91 -19.49
CA ALA A 7 5.83 8.28 -19.03
C ALA A 7 4.88 8.34 -17.83
N ARG A 8 5.28 9.09 -16.80
CA ARG A 8 4.43 9.43 -15.66
C ARG A 8 3.64 10.70 -15.95
N GLY A 9 2.35 10.67 -15.68
CA GLY A 9 1.50 11.85 -15.59
C GLY A 9 1.15 12.14 -14.14
N ASP A 10 1.20 13.40 -13.72
CA ASP A 10 0.77 13.84 -12.39
C ASP A 10 -0.54 14.63 -12.50
N SER A 11 -1.45 14.43 -11.56
CA SER A 11 -2.74 15.13 -11.49
C SER A 11 -3.22 15.19 -10.03
N SER A 12 -4.37 15.79 -9.79
CA SER A 12 -4.95 15.89 -8.45
C SER A 12 -6.47 15.85 -8.48
N PHE A 13 -7.06 15.58 -7.32
CA PHE A 13 -8.48 15.78 -7.05
C PHE A 13 -8.66 16.35 -5.63
N THR A 14 -9.76 17.05 -5.39
CA THR A 14 -10.07 17.60 -4.07
C THR A 14 -10.95 16.62 -3.28
N ASP A 15 -10.59 16.33 -2.04
CA ASP A 15 -11.39 15.49 -1.17
C ASP A 15 -12.53 16.27 -0.48
N ALA A 16 -13.39 15.57 0.28
CA ALA A 16 -14.53 16.14 0.97
C ALA A 16 -14.18 17.18 2.06
N HIS A 17 -12.91 17.31 2.43
CA HIS A 17 -12.40 18.27 3.40
C HIS A 17 -11.60 19.41 2.76
N GLY A 18 -11.62 19.52 1.43
CA GLY A 18 -10.92 20.57 0.68
C GLY A 18 -9.42 20.31 0.50
N VAL A 19 -8.91 19.11 0.81
CA VAL A 19 -7.51 18.77 0.60
C VAL A 19 -7.30 18.32 -0.83
N GLU A 20 -6.32 18.91 -1.49
CA GLU A 20 -5.87 18.51 -2.82
C GLU A 20 -5.03 17.23 -2.73
N ILE A 21 -5.55 16.12 -3.23
CA ILE A 21 -4.89 14.82 -3.26
C ILE A 21 -4.14 14.67 -4.57
N VAL A 22 -2.83 14.71 -4.53
CA VAL A 22 -1.96 14.56 -5.69
C VAL A 22 -1.76 13.07 -5.99
N TYR A 23 -1.81 12.69 -7.25
CA TYR A 23 -1.55 11.32 -7.68
C TYR A 23 -0.73 11.27 -8.96
N SER A 24 -0.05 10.15 -9.16
CA SER A 24 0.69 9.82 -10.37
C SER A 24 0.03 8.66 -11.10
N THR A 25 0.10 8.71 -12.43
CA THR A 25 -0.37 7.64 -13.32
C THR A 25 0.75 7.21 -14.26
N TRP A 26 0.96 5.91 -14.41
CA TRP A 26 1.81 5.28 -15.42
C TRP A 26 0.92 4.41 -16.30
N ARG A 27 0.80 4.75 -17.59
CA ARG A 27 -0.16 4.13 -18.49
C ARG A 27 0.47 3.04 -19.34
N ALA A 28 -0.15 1.86 -19.39
CA ALA A 28 0.16 0.83 -20.37
C ALA A 28 -0.49 1.15 -21.73
N GLY A 29 0.18 0.81 -22.83
CA GLY A 29 -0.34 1.09 -24.18
C GLY A 29 -1.63 0.32 -24.52
N LYS A 30 -1.80 -0.89 -23.96
CA LYS A 30 -3.00 -1.72 -24.04
C LYS A 30 -3.25 -2.35 -22.67
N PRO A 31 -3.91 -1.65 -21.76
CA PRO A 31 -4.02 -2.08 -20.38
C PRO A 31 -4.95 -3.29 -20.22
N LYS A 32 -4.50 -4.30 -19.47
CA LYS A 32 -5.30 -5.45 -19.00
C LYS A 32 -6.21 -5.06 -17.84
N GLY A 33 -5.81 -4.04 -17.10
CA GLY A 33 -6.48 -3.54 -15.91
C GLY A 33 -5.66 -2.45 -15.23
N ILE A 34 -6.13 -2.04 -14.06
CA ILE A 34 -5.53 -0.96 -13.26
C ILE A 34 -5.03 -1.55 -11.95
N VAL A 35 -3.81 -1.21 -11.55
CA VAL A 35 -3.31 -1.39 -10.19
C VAL A 35 -3.31 -0.03 -9.50
N GLN A 36 -4.18 0.13 -8.51
CA GLN A 36 -4.18 1.30 -7.63
C GLN A 36 -3.33 1.01 -6.41
N ILE A 37 -2.31 1.81 -6.16
CA ILE A 37 -1.37 1.66 -5.04
C ILE A 37 -1.74 2.62 -3.92
N ALA A 38 -1.93 2.07 -2.71
CA ALA A 38 -2.05 2.79 -1.45
C ALA A 38 -0.78 2.55 -0.63
N HIS A 39 0.05 3.58 -0.51
CA HIS A 39 1.37 3.52 0.14
C HIS A 39 1.30 3.41 1.67
N GLY A 40 2.43 3.18 2.33
CA GLY A 40 2.56 3.09 3.79
C GLY A 40 2.63 4.46 4.49
N VAL A 41 2.73 4.44 5.82
CA VAL A 41 2.97 5.65 6.62
C VAL A 41 4.42 6.10 6.46
N GLY A 42 4.61 7.42 6.39
CA GLY A 42 5.93 8.03 6.29
C GLY A 42 6.58 7.97 4.90
N GLU A 43 5.86 7.50 3.89
CA GLU A 43 6.31 7.43 2.50
C GLU A 43 5.32 8.13 1.55
N HIS A 44 5.48 7.99 0.25
CA HIS A 44 4.62 8.60 -0.78
C HIS A 44 4.58 7.77 -2.07
N GLY A 45 3.64 8.09 -2.96
CA GLY A 45 3.36 7.33 -4.18
C GLY A 45 4.54 7.20 -5.15
N LEU A 46 5.43 8.19 -5.23
CA LEU A 46 6.57 8.14 -6.14
C LEU A 46 7.62 7.07 -5.78
N ARG A 47 7.66 6.59 -4.55
CA ARG A 47 8.53 5.46 -4.16
C ARG A 47 8.17 4.16 -4.86
N TYR A 48 6.97 4.10 -5.46
CA TYR A 48 6.50 2.94 -6.23
C TYR A 48 6.79 3.05 -7.73
N GLU A 49 7.52 4.06 -8.19
CA GLU A 49 7.87 4.19 -9.60
C GLU A 49 8.57 2.95 -10.18
N PRO A 50 9.55 2.32 -9.52
CA PRO A 50 10.15 1.08 -10.02
C PRO A 50 9.13 -0.05 -10.20
N LEU A 51 8.22 -0.25 -9.24
CA LEU A 51 7.14 -1.23 -9.35
C LEU A 51 6.14 -0.86 -10.46
N ALA A 52 5.79 0.43 -10.57
CA ALA A 52 4.88 0.91 -11.61
C ALA A 52 5.44 0.65 -13.02
N GLN A 53 6.75 0.86 -13.22
CA GLN A 53 7.42 0.55 -14.49
C GLN A 53 7.36 -0.95 -14.82
N ASP A 54 7.55 -1.83 -13.83
CA ASP A 54 7.42 -3.28 -14.01
C ASP A 54 5.99 -3.68 -14.38
N LEU A 55 5.00 -3.13 -13.69
CA LEU A 55 3.59 -3.39 -13.94
C LEU A 55 3.15 -2.89 -15.32
N VAL A 56 3.62 -1.71 -15.74
CA VAL A 56 3.33 -1.19 -17.09
C VAL A 56 3.95 -2.08 -18.17
N ARG A 57 5.18 -2.57 -17.97
CA ARG A 57 5.78 -3.58 -18.90
C ARG A 57 4.95 -4.86 -18.97
N ALA A 58 4.31 -5.24 -17.87
CA ALA A 58 3.40 -6.38 -17.82
C ALA A 58 1.99 -6.09 -18.37
N GLY A 59 1.72 -4.84 -18.79
CA GLY A 59 0.44 -4.44 -19.38
C GLY A 59 -0.59 -3.94 -18.38
N TRP A 60 -0.17 -3.42 -17.23
CA TRP A 60 -1.05 -2.83 -16.21
C TRP A 60 -0.87 -1.32 -16.14
N THR A 61 -1.96 -0.56 -16.18
CA THR A 61 -1.93 0.87 -15.82
C THR A 61 -1.83 0.98 -14.28
N VAL A 62 -1.03 1.92 -13.81
CA VAL A 62 -0.81 2.11 -12.37
C VAL A 62 -1.22 3.51 -11.96
N HIS A 63 -1.98 3.61 -10.87
CA HIS A 63 -2.28 4.86 -10.18
C HIS A 63 -1.76 4.79 -8.75
N ALA A 64 -1.08 5.85 -8.29
CA ALA A 64 -0.62 5.96 -6.91
C ALA A 64 -0.83 7.39 -6.43
N ASN A 65 -1.72 7.58 -5.46
CA ASN A 65 -1.89 8.88 -4.82
C ASN A 65 -0.95 9.03 -3.61
N ASP A 66 -0.51 10.24 -3.34
CA ASP A 66 0.06 10.58 -2.06
C ASP A 66 -1.09 10.77 -1.06
N HIS A 67 -1.08 10.03 0.05
CA HIS A 67 -2.14 10.13 1.05
C HIS A 67 -2.13 11.47 1.76
N ARG A 68 -3.23 11.84 2.40
CA ARG A 68 -3.33 13.03 3.24
C ARG A 68 -2.16 13.11 4.21
N GLY A 69 -1.57 14.29 4.33
CA GLY A 69 -0.40 14.55 5.14
C GLY A 69 0.92 14.01 4.59
N HIS A 70 0.92 13.26 3.49
CA HIS A 70 2.10 12.59 2.98
C HIS A 70 2.50 13.11 1.59
N GLY A 71 3.79 13.04 1.29
CA GLY A 71 4.30 13.38 -0.02
C GLY A 71 3.92 14.78 -0.50
N ARG A 72 3.60 14.91 -1.78
CA ARG A 72 3.18 16.18 -2.41
C ARG A 72 1.82 16.67 -1.89
N THR A 73 0.89 15.73 -1.60
CA THR A 73 -0.38 16.04 -0.93
C THR A 73 -0.13 16.69 0.42
N GLY A 74 0.77 16.13 1.24
CA GLY A 74 1.12 16.69 2.54
C GLY A 74 1.74 18.07 2.45
N LEU A 75 2.67 18.28 1.50
CA LEU A 75 3.25 19.61 1.29
C LEU A 75 2.20 20.64 0.88
N ALA A 76 1.30 20.30 -0.06
CA ALA A 76 0.22 21.20 -0.46
C ALA A 76 -0.77 21.46 0.70
N GLN A 77 -1.09 20.43 1.49
CA GLN A 77 -2.00 20.51 2.64
C GLN A 77 -1.47 21.42 3.74
N TRP A 78 -0.16 21.50 3.92
CA TRP A 78 0.51 22.21 5.01
C TRP A 78 1.37 23.39 4.50
N ASP A 79 1.00 24.00 3.37
CA ASP A 79 1.64 25.19 2.83
C ASP A 79 3.18 25.08 2.70
N GLY A 80 3.68 23.86 2.41
CA GLY A 80 5.11 23.58 2.28
C GLY A 80 5.83 23.30 3.61
N ASP A 81 5.12 23.22 4.74
CA ASP A 81 5.75 22.91 6.03
C ASP A 81 6.06 21.40 6.15
N HIS A 82 7.35 21.05 5.99
CA HIS A 82 7.83 19.68 6.18
C HIS A 82 7.66 19.16 7.61
N GLY A 83 7.58 20.03 8.63
CA GLY A 83 7.39 19.64 10.02
C GLY A 83 5.99 19.07 10.32
N GLU A 84 5.02 19.35 9.45
CA GLU A 84 3.65 18.85 9.56
C GLU A 84 3.40 17.58 8.70
N LEU A 85 4.39 17.14 7.91
CA LEU A 85 4.24 15.91 7.13
C LEU A 85 3.91 14.70 8.01
N GLY A 86 3.07 13.82 7.50
CA GLY A 86 2.54 12.67 8.21
C GLY A 86 1.23 12.93 8.94
N ARG A 87 0.89 14.17 9.27
CA ARG A 87 -0.38 14.52 9.96
C ARG A 87 -1.54 14.56 8.98
N LEU A 88 -2.60 13.81 9.28
CA LEU A 88 -3.73 13.61 8.38
C LEU A 88 -4.65 14.84 8.24
N GLY A 89 -4.67 15.74 9.22
CA GLY A 89 -5.55 16.91 9.24
C GLY A 89 -7.03 16.58 9.47
N PRO A 90 -7.95 17.52 9.15
CA PRO A 90 -9.38 17.35 9.36
C PRO A 90 -9.93 16.06 8.74
N GLY A 91 -10.78 15.32 9.47
CA GLY A 91 -11.32 14.04 9.06
C GLY A 91 -10.42 12.82 9.36
N GLY A 92 -9.13 13.04 9.60
CA GLY A 92 -8.17 12.02 10.06
C GLY A 92 -8.13 10.78 9.17
N LEU A 93 -7.99 9.61 9.78
CA LEU A 93 -7.92 8.31 9.09
C LEU A 93 -9.15 8.02 8.21
N ARG A 94 -10.35 8.51 8.59
CA ARG A 94 -11.56 8.30 7.79
C ARG A 94 -11.46 9.03 6.46
N ALA A 95 -10.96 10.26 6.48
CA ALA A 95 -10.75 11.04 5.26
C ALA A 95 -9.65 10.43 4.38
N ALA A 96 -8.56 9.92 4.98
CA ALA A 96 -7.52 9.22 4.23
C ALA A 96 -8.06 7.97 3.51
N ILE A 97 -8.90 7.16 4.19
CA ILE A 97 -9.55 5.99 3.58
C ILE A 97 -10.50 6.42 2.46
N ALA A 98 -11.32 7.47 2.68
CA ALA A 98 -12.24 7.98 1.66
C ALA A 98 -11.49 8.51 0.43
N ALA A 99 -10.32 9.12 0.60
CA ALA A 99 -9.47 9.56 -0.52
C ALA A 99 -8.94 8.38 -1.35
N VAL A 100 -8.63 7.23 -0.74
CA VAL A 100 -8.28 6.00 -1.47
C VAL A 100 -9.48 5.50 -2.29
N GLU A 101 -10.70 5.51 -1.74
CA GLU A 101 -11.92 5.12 -2.46
C GLU A 101 -12.24 6.14 -3.58
N GLN A 102 -12.01 7.43 -3.35
CA GLN A 102 -12.18 8.47 -4.38
C GLN A 102 -11.16 8.29 -5.53
N MET A 103 -9.89 7.93 -5.22
CA MET A 103 -8.90 7.58 -6.23
C MET A 103 -9.37 6.39 -7.10
N THR A 104 -10.05 5.40 -6.50
CA THR A 104 -10.66 4.28 -7.26
C THR A 104 -11.70 4.79 -8.26
N ALA A 105 -12.52 5.76 -7.86
CA ALA A 105 -13.51 6.36 -8.75
C ALA A 105 -12.84 7.16 -9.89
N VAL A 106 -11.79 7.91 -9.59
CA VAL A 106 -10.98 8.61 -10.60
C VAL A 106 -10.38 7.61 -11.60
N ALA A 107 -9.72 6.57 -11.13
CA ALA A 107 -9.12 5.55 -11.99
C ALA A 107 -10.13 4.87 -12.91
N LYS A 108 -11.35 4.60 -12.43
CA LYS A 108 -12.46 4.06 -13.25
C LYS A 108 -13.02 5.06 -14.26
N THR A 109 -12.92 6.35 -13.96
CA THR A 109 -13.34 7.40 -14.90
C THR A 109 -12.30 7.60 -16.00
N ASP A 110 -11.04 7.54 -15.65
CA ASP A 110 -9.91 7.69 -16.57
C ASP A 110 -9.80 6.54 -17.58
N ASP A 111 -10.07 5.32 -17.11
CA ASP A 111 -9.97 4.08 -17.90
C ASP A 111 -11.26 3.22 -17.71
N PRO A 112 -12.39 3.61 -18.34
CA PRO A 112 -13.68 2.97 -18.13
C PRO A 112 -13.69 1.49 -18.53
N GLY A 113 -14.31 0.65 -17.71
CA GLY A 113 -14.48 -0.77 -17.97
C GLY A 113 -13.28 -1.65 -17.61
N LEU A 114 -12.13 -1.06 -17.27
CA LEU A 114 -10.98 -1.84 -16.80
C LEU A 114 -11.18 -2.33 -15.36
N PRO A 115 -10.79 -3.58 -15.06
CA PRO A 115 -10.79 -4.09 -13.69
C PRO A 115 -9.74 -3.36 -12.85
N VAL A 116 -10.11 -2.98 -11.62
CA VAL A 116 -9.21 -2.33 -10.66
C VAL A 116 -8.78 -3.33 -9.60
N VAL A 117 -7.48 -3.45 -9.37
CA VAL A 117 -6.89 -4.16 -8.23
C VAL A 117 -6.31 -3.13 -7.27
N LEU A 118 -6.73 -3.19 -6.00
CA LEU A 118 -6.18 -2.34 -4.94
C LEU A 118 -4.96 -3.03 -4.32
N LEU A 119 -3.80 -2.41 -4.42
CA LEU A 119 -2.57 -2.82 -3.75
C LEU A 119 -2.30 -1.88 -2.59
N GLY A 120 -2.45 -2.36 -1.36
CA GLY A 120 -2.07 -1.62 -0.16
C GLY A 120 -0.78 -2.15 0.44
N HIS A 121 0.16 -1.26 0.77
CA HIS A 121 1.38 -1.59 1.49
C HIS A 121 1.35 -1.03 2.91
N SER A 122 1.79 -1.82 3.91
CA SER A 122 1.91 -1.36 5.29
C SER A 122 0.62 -0.69 5.79
N TRP A 123 0.64 0.56 6.23
CA TRP A 123 -0.57 1.34 6.58
C TRP A 123 -1.60 1.36 5.45
N GLY A 124 -1.20 1.49 4.19
CA GLY A 124 -2.09 1.37 3.03
C GLY A 124 -2.81 0.03 2.99
N SER A 125 -2.14 -1.06 3.40
CA SER A 125 -2.78 -2.38 3.50
C SER A 125 -3.81 -2.45 4.64
N LEU A 126 -3.59 -1.72 5.75
CA LEU A 126 -4.56 -1.63 6.84
C LEU A 126 -5.80 -0.81 6.42
N MET A 127 -5.61 0.24 5.59
CA MET A 127 -6.72 0.96 4.96
C MET A 127 -7.46 0.08 3.95
N ALA A 128 -6.75 -0.65 3.09
CA ALA A 128 -7.34 -1.59 2.14
C ALA A 128 -8.19 -2.67 2.83
N GLN A 129 -7.75 -3.20 3.98
CA GLN A 129 -8.58 -4.11 4.80
C GLN A 129 -9.90 -3.47 5.24
N ARG A 130 -9.93 -2.16 5.51
CA ARG A 130 -11.17 -1.46 5.88
C ARG A 130 -12.06 -1.22 4.68
N ILE A 131 -11.49 -0.85 3.54
CA ILE A 131 -12.21 -0.66 2.28
C ILE A 131 -12.87 -1.97 1.84
N VAL A 132 -12.15 -3.08 1.87
CA VAL A 132 -12.69 -4.40 1.54
C VAL A 132 -13.90 -4.80 2.43
N ASN A 133 -13.92 -4.34 3.67
CA ASN A 133 -15.04 -4.62 4.58
C ASN A 133 -16.37 -4.00 4.13
N THR A 134 -16.35 -2.96 3.30
CA THR A 134 -17.54 -2.17 2.91
C THR A 134 -17.75 -2.09 1.41
N SER A 135 -16.69 -2.07 0.63
CA SER A 135 -16.68 -1.67 -0.79
C SER A 135 -15.94 -2.69 -1.67
N SER A 136 -15.94 -3.98 -1.27
CA SER A 136 -15.20 -5.04 -1.97
C SER A 136 -15.67 -5.24 -3.42
N GLU A 137 -16.90 -4.94 -3.75
CA GLU A 137 -17.47 -5.03 -5.11
C GLU A 137 -16.85 -4.05 -6.10
N GLN A 138 -16.12 -3.06 -5.61
CA GLN A 138 -15.43 -2.09 -6.47
C GLN A 138 -14.17 -2.65 -7.12
N TYR A 139 -13.65 -3.76 -6.61
CA TYR A 139 -12.34 -4.28 -6.98
C TYR A 139 -12.41 -5.65 -7.64
N ALA A 140 -11.51 -5.88 -8.58
CA ALA A 140 -11.27 -7.17 -9.20
C ALA A 140 -10.50 -8.12 -8.28
N GLY A 141 -9.69 -7.56 -7.41
CA GLY A 141 -8.89 -8.25 -6.42
C GLY A 141 -8.20 -7.25 -5.49
N VAL A 142 -7.61 -7.74 -4.43
CA VAL A 142 -6.87 -6.92 -3.46
C VAL A 142 -5.54 -7.57 -3.12
N VAL A 143 -4.47 -6.77 -3.10
CA VAL A 143 -3.14 -7.16 -2.65
C VAL A 143 -2.84 -6.44 -1.34
N LEU A 144 -2.48 -7.20 -0.31
CA LEU A 144 -2.05 -6.70 1.00
C LEU A 144 -0.57 -7.01 1.18
N SER A 145 0.30 -6.02 0.96
CA SER A 145 1.74 -6.12 1.13
C SER A 145 2.14 -5.70 2.53
N ALA A 146 2.98 -6.49 3.19
CA ALA A 146 3.51 -6.23 4.53
C ALA A 146 2.41 -5.83 5.53
N SER A 147 1.35 -6.63 5.56
CA SER A 147 0.15 -6.38 6.35
C SER A 147 0.19 -7.09 7.70
N ALA A 148 -0.86 -6.89 8.50
CA ALA A 148 -1.03 -7.58 9.77
C ALA A 148 -2.50 -7.83 10.10
N LEU A 149 -2.77 -8.85 10.92
CA LEU A 149 -4.05 -8.93 11.61
C LEU A 149 -4.11 -7.84 12.68
N ARG A 150 -5.02 -6.89 12.50
CA ARG A 150 -5.09 -5.61 13.23
C ARG A 150 -5.58 -5.77 14.66
N LEU A 151 -4.84 -6.58 15.44
CA LEU A 151 -5.12 -6.85 16.85
C LEU A 151 -3.85 -6.63 17.69
N PRO A 152 -3.99 -6.22 18.96
CA PRO A 152 -2.85 -6.16 19.89
C PRO A 152 -2.10 -7.51 19.96
N GLY A 153 -0.77 -7.45 19.90
CA GLY A 153 0.11 -8.62 19.93
C GLY A 153 0.26 -9.35 18.58
N LEU A 154 -0.52 -8.98 17.55
CA LEU A 154 -0.40 -9.50 16.18
C LEU A 154 -0.01 -8.43 15.16
N MET A 155 -0.05 -7.18 15.54
CA MET A 155 0.46 -6.03 14.82
C MET A 155 1.36 -5.25 15.76
N ASN A 156 2.60 -5.03 15.35
CA ASN A 156 3.55 -4.23 16.12
C ASN A 156 3.21 -2.74 15.96
N GLY A 157 2.87 -2.10 17.06
CA GLY A 157 2.61 -0.65 17.11
C GLY A 157 3.77 0.16 17.73
N GLY A 158 4.91 -0.48 17.99
CA GLY A 158 6.09 0.15 18.58
C GLY A 158 7.22 0.32 17.57
N ASP A 159 8.45 0.33 18.06
CA ASP A 159 9.66 0.46 17.23
C ASP A 159 9.83 -0.74 16.28
N LEU A 160 9.56 -0.50 14.99
CA LEU A 160 9.71 -1.50 13.93
C LEU A 160 11.17 -1.82 13.63
N ASN A 161 12.10 -0.87 13.90
CA ASN A 161 13.52 -1.07 13.66
C ASN A 161 14.20 -1.94 14.73
N ARG A 162 13.61 -2.11 15.88
CA ARG A 162 14.21 -2.81 17.04
C ARG A 162 14.79 -4.17 16.68
N ARG A 163 14.11 -4.94 15.84
CA ARG A 163 14.55 -6.27 15.39
C ARG A 163 15.81 -6.20 14.52
N HIS A 164 15.94 -5.12 13.75
CA HIS A 164 16.97 -4.95 12.72
C HIS A 164 18.04 -3.91 13.08
N ALA A 165 17.97 -3.32 14.28
CA ALA A 165 18.86 -2.23 14.70
C ALA A 165 20.36 -2.59 14.63
N ALA A 166 20.72 -3.85 14.77
CA ALA A 166 22.10 -4.33 14.65
C ALA A 166 22.58 -4.50 13.19
N SER A 167 21.68 -4.39 12.20
CA SER A 167 22.00 -4.60 10.77
C SER A 167 22.60 -3.37 10.10
N GLY A 168 22.58 -2.20 10.76
CA GLY A 168 23.15 -0.97 10.23
C GLY A 168 22.93 0.23 11.16
N PRO A 169 23.46 1.42 10.77
CA PRO A 169 23.48 2.59 11.63
C PRO A 169 22.22 3.45 11.56
N THR A 170 21.26 3.14 10.66
CA THR A 170 20.08 3.97 10.44
C THR A 170 18.87 3.49 11.25
N LYS A 171 17.80 4.25 11.25
CA LYS A 171 16.50 3.84 11.80
C LYS A 171 15.63 3.13 10.76
N HIS A 172 16.14 2.90 9.54
CA HIS A 172 15.39 2.39 8.39
C HIS A 172 15.74 0.93 8.05
N GLU A 173 16.54 0.27 8.88
CA GLU A 173 16.97 -1.12 8.64
C GLU A 173 15.80 -2.11 8.53
N TRP A 174 14.70 -1.81 9.18
CA TRP A 174 13.49 -2.63 9.13
C TRP A 174 12.78 -2.65 7.79
N LEU A 175 13.06 -1.67 6.91
CA LEU A 175 12.38 -1.53 5.62
C LEU A 175 12.82 -2.61 4.64
N THR A 176 14.13 -2.79 4.46
CA THR A 176 14.71 -3.67 3.43
C THR A 176 16.15 -4.03 3.76
N ARG A 177 16.70 -5.03 3.08
CA ARG A 177 18.13 -5.36 3.09
C ARG A 177 18.92 -4.56 2.05
N ASP A 178 18.25 -3.95 1.09
CA ASP A 178 18.89 -3.14 0.05
C ASP A 178 19.39 -1.80 0.63
N ARG A 179 20.72 -1.66 0.70
CA ARG A 179 21.37 -0.49 1.27
C ARG A 179 21.10 0.79 0.49
N ALA A 180 21.00 0.70 -0.86
CA ALA A 180 20.71 1.86 -1.70
C ALA A 180 19.30 2.41 -1.42
N VAL A 181 18.31 1.53 -1.18
CA VAL A 181 16.96 1.93 -0.80
C VAL A 181 16.95 2.60 0.57
N ILE A 182 17.67 2.04 1.57
CA ILE A 182 17.77 2.64 2.90
C ILE A 182 18.39 4.04 2.85
N GLU A 183 19.46 4.21 2.07
CA GLU A 183 20.11 5.51 1.88
C GLU A 183 19.18 6.50 1.18
N ALA A 184 18.46 6.07 0.14
CA ALA A 184 17.51 6.90 -0.57
C ALA A 184 16.37 7.40 0.34
N VAL A 185 15.84 6.53 1.24
CA VAL A 185 14.84 6.93 2.23
C VAL A 185 15.39 7.98 3.20
N GLY A 186 16.64 7.81 3.66
CA GLY A 186 17.28 8.76 4.57
C GLY A 186 17.54 10.14 3.96
N LEU A 187 17.58 10.24 2.62
CA LEU A 187 17.79 11.48 1.87
C LEU A 187 16.49 12.07 1.32
N ASP A 188 15.38 11.35 1.41
CA ASP A 188 14.12 11.79 0.84
C ASP A 188 13.43 12.84 1.74
N PRO A 189 13.29 14.09 1.27
CA PRO A 189 12.69 15.17 2.06
C PRO A 189 11.19 14.97 2.31
N LEU A 190 10.54 14.04 1.62
CA LEU A 190 9.12 13.72 1.78
C LEU A 190 8.90 12.50 2.68
N ALA A 191 9.97 11.79 3.06
CA ALA A 191 9.89 10.69 4.01
C ALA A 191 9.83 11.23 5.44
N VAL A 192 8.96 10.60 6.26
CA VAL A 192 8.87 10.91 7.69
C VAL A 192 8.93 9.64 8.52
N GLU A 193 9.31 9.76 9.79
CA GLU A 193 9.38 8.62 10.69
C GLU A 193 7.98 7.99 10.87
N ALA A 194 7.90 6.66 10.80
CA ALA A 194 6.63 5.92 10.85
C ALA A 194 6.07 5.80 12.28
N ASP A 195 5.91 6.93 12.97
CA ASP A 195 5.27 7.02 14.29
C ASP A 195 3.76 7.25 14.14
N VAL A 196 3.01 6.17 13.97
CA VAL A 196 1.55 6.23 13.78
C VAL A 196 0.84 6.92 14.95
N LEU A 197 1.28 6.71 16.19
CA LEU A 197 0.64 7.32 17.35
C LEU A 197 0.92 8.83 17.41
N GLY A 198 2.15 9.25 17.16
CA GLY A 198 2.55 10.65 17.13
C GLY A 198 1.90 11.43 15.98
N LEU A 199 1.81 10.80 14.78
CA LEU A 199 1.29 11.42 13.57
C LEU A 199 -0.25 11.49 13.54
N PHE A 200 -0.95 10.43 13.97
CA PHE A 200 -2.40 10.31 13.82
C PHE A 200 -3.15 10.56 15.11
N GLY A 201 -2.46 10.52 16.24
CA GLY A 201 -3.06 10.58 17.57
C GLY A 201 -3.79 9.28 17.97
N LEU A 202 -4.11 9.17 19.25
CA LEU A 202 -4.71 7.97 19.83
C LEU A 202 -6.04 7.53 19.16
N PRO A 203 -6.99 8.44 18.85
CA PRO A 203 -8.26 8.01 18.26
C PRO A 203 -8.11 7.33 16.89
N ASP A 204 -7.26 7.84 16.00
CA ASP A 204 -7.06 7.28 14.68
C ASP A 204 -6.17 6.04 14.72
N THR A 205 -5.19 5.99 15.62
CA THR A 205 -4.42 4.78 15.89
C THR A 205 -5.33 3.62 16.35
N LEU A 206 -6.25 3.87 17.26
CA LEU A 206 -7.22 2.87 17.71
C LEU A 206 -8.19 2.44 16.58
N ARG A 207 -8.53 3.35 15.67
CA ARG A 207 -9.35 3.03 14.48
C ARG A 207 -8.65 2.10 13.50
N LEU A 208 -7.33 1.99 13.53
CA LEU A 208 -6.61 0.97 12.74
C LEU A 208 -6.91 -0.45 13.24
N LEU A 209 -7.21 -0.64 14.50
CA LEU A 209 -7.53 -1.96 15.06
C LEU A 209 -8.86 -2.49 14.52
N GLY A 210 -9.01 -3.80 14.50
CA GLY A 210 -10.24 -4.48 14.10
C GLY A 210 -10.01 -5.78 13.33
N LEU A 211 -11.07 -6.51 13.14
CA LEU A 211 -11.10 -7.76 12.39
C LEU A 211 -11.73 -7.57 11.01
N PRO A 212 -11.42 -8.41 10.02
CA PRO A 212 -12.21 -8.54 8.82
C PRO A 212 -13.70 -8.69 9.16
N ARG A 213 -14.55 -8.03 8.37
CA ARG A 213 -16.01 -8.10 8.54
C ARG A 213 -16.49 -9.54 8.44
N ARG A 214 -17.52 -9.86 9.19
CA ARG A 214 -18.22 -11.13 9.05
C ARG A 214 -18.97 -11.12 7.72
N ARG A 215 -18.55 -11.97 6.77
CA ARG A 215 -19.00 -12.03 5.39
C ARG A 215 -18.74 -10.70 4.63
N ILE A 216 -17.65 -10.67 3.91
CA ILE A 216 -17.29 -9.58 2.99
C ILE A 216 -18.39 -9.48 1.93
N PRO A 217 -18.81 -8.24 1.52
CA PRO A 217 -19.94 -8.05 0.60
C PRO A 217 -19.79 -8.79 -0.72
N HIS A 218 -18.61 -8.77 -1.32
CA HIS A 218 -18.28 -9.44 -2.56
C HIS A 218 -17.08 -10.38 -2.37
N ASP A 219 -17.22 -11.63 -2.83
CA ASP A 219 -16.12 -12.60 -2.83
C ASP A 219 -15.12 -12.22 -3.92
N LEU A 220 -13.95 -11.74 -3.52
CA LEU A 220 -12.89 -11.30 -4.42
C LEU A 220 -11.56 -11.99 -4.10
N PRO A 221 -10.73 -12.25 -5.12
CA PRO A 221 -9.37 -12.76 -4.91
C PRO A 221 -8.53 -11.82 -4.03
N MET A 222 -7.78 -12.40 -3.10
CA MET A 222 -6.90 -11.66 -2.21
C MET A 222 -5.50 -12.29 -2.20
N LEU A 223 -4.46 -11.47 -2.42
CA LEU A 223 -3.07 -11.83 -2.27
C LEU A 223 -2.49 -11.13 -1.05
N LEU A 224 -1.79 -11.88 -0.20
CA LEU A 224 -0.99 -11.36 0.91
C LEU A 224 0.47 -11.67 0.64
N GLN A 225 1.31 -10.62 0.55
CA GLN A 225 2.76 -10.73 0.33
C GLN A 225 3.49 -10.18 1.56
N VAL A 226 4.40 -10.95 2.13
CA VAL A 226 5.10 -10.57 3.37
C VAL A 226 6.52 -11.12 3.39
N GLY A 227 7.46 -10.31 3.90
CA GLY A 227 8.81 -10.78 4.18
C GLY A 227 8.85 -11.68 5.43
N SER A 228 9.71 -12.70 5.42
CA SER A 228 9.88 -13.58 6.60
C SER A 228 10.44 -12.82 7.81
N GLU A 229 11.10 -11.69 7.55
CA GLU A 229 11.72 -10.81 8.54
C GLU A 229 10.92 -9.52 8.81
N ASP A 230 9.68 -9.40 8.31
CA ASP A 230 8.84 -8.21 8.51
C ASP A 230 8.54 -7.96 10.00
N SER A 231 8.77 -6.73 10.44
CA SER A 231 8.61 -6.29 11.84
C SER A 231 7.20 -5.84 12.20
N LEU A 232 6.31 -5.54 11.23
CA LEU A 232 4.95 -5.07 11.49
C LEU A 232 4.05 -6.21 11.95
N GLY A 233 3.91 -7.25 11.16
CA GLY A 233 3.07 -8.40 11.43
C GLY A 233 3.80 -9.73 11.30
N GLY A 234 4.66 -9.80 10.30
CA GLY A 234 5.38 -10.99 9.91
C GLY A 234 4.46 -12.12 9.42
N PRO A 235 5.04 -13.27 9.03
CA PRO A 235 4.29 -14.36 8.42
C PRO A 235 3.14 -14.88 9.29
N ARG A 236 3.38 -15.02 10.61
CA ARG A 236 2.37 -15.53 11.54
C ARG A 236 1.10 -14.68 11.56
N SER A 237 1.25 -13.37 11.63
CA SER A 237 0.11 -12.44 11.65
C SER A 237 -0.64 -12.46 10.33
N VAL A 238 0.10 -12.46 9.21
CA VAL A 238 -0.46 -12.50 7.85
C VAL A 238 -1.21 -13.79 7.59
N GLU A 239 -0.69 -14.94 8.02
CA GLU A 239 -1.42 -16.21 7.93
C GLU A 239 -2.71 -16.23 8.74
N LEU A 240 -2.69 -15.67 9.96
CA LEU A 240 -3.90 -15.54 10.79
C LEU A 240 -4.90 -14.59 10.13
N LEU A 241 -4.44 -13.51 9.49
CA LEU A 241 -5.27 -12.61 8.70
C LEU A 241 -5.93 -13.36 7.53
N ALA A 242 -5.15 -14.12 6.75
CA ALA A 242 -5.67 -14.93 5.64
C ALA A 242 -6.71 -15.95 6.11
N ARG A 243 -6.43 -16.68 7.19
CA ARG A 243 -7.41 -17.62 7.82
C ARG A 243 -8.68 -16.88 8.25
N THR A 244 -8.55 -15.65 8.75
CA THR A 244 -9.70 -14.84 9.18
C THR A 244 -10.53 -14.42 7.97
N TYR A 245 -9.91 -14.01 6.86
CA TYR A 245 -10.62 -13.71 5.63
C TYR A 245 -11.36 -14.92 5.06
N ARG A 246 -10.71 -16.10 5.01
CA ARG A 246 -11.37 -17.33 4.56
C ARG A 246 -12.56 -17.74 5.46
N ARG A 247 -12.37 -17.77 6.79
CA ARG A 247 -13.37 -18.27 7.72
C ARG A 247 -14.44 -17.25 8.07
N ARG A 248 -14.05 -16.04 8.44
CA ARG A 248 -14.95 -14.98 8.89
C ARG A 248 -15.44 -14.14 7.72
N GLY A 249 -14.53 -13.72 6.83
CA GLY A 249 -14.82 -12.94 5.63
C GLY A 249 -15.55 -13.73 4.55
N ARG A 250 -15.37 -15.05 4.52
CA ARG A 250 -15.88 -16.01 3.52
C ARG A 250 -15.34 -15.76 2.12
N LEU A 251 -14.09 -15.28 2.03
CA LEU A 251 -13.39 -15.21 0.76
C LEU A 251 -12.93 -16.62 0.35
N SER A 252 -13.21 -17.00 -0.89
CA SER A 252 -12.88 -18.32 -1.44
C SER A 252 -11.44 -18.40 -1.94
N ASP A 253 -10.89 -17.29 -2.49
CA ASP A 253 -9.56 -17.20 -3.06
C ASP A 253 -8.67 -16.24 -2.24
N VAL A 254 -7.87 -16.80 -1.34
CA VAL A 254 -6.91 -16.05 -0.53
C VAL A 254 -5.56 -16.73 -0.60
N THR A 255 -4.58 -16.09 -1.20
CA THR A 255 -3.21 -16.58 -1.37
C THR A 255 -2.27 -15.86 -0.39
N VAL A 256 -1.33 -16.58 0.20
CA VAL A 256 -0.26 -16.02 1.04
C VAL A 256 1.07 -16.41 0.44
N LEU A 257 1.95 -15.43 0.22
CA LEU A 257 3.33 -15.63 -0.23
C LEU A 257 4.27 -15.00 0.81
N VAL A 258 5.23 -15.80 1.26
CA VAL A 258 6.26 -15.40 2.23
C VAL A 258 7.60 -15.42 1.54
N TYR A 259 8.30 -14.27 1.54
CA TYR A 259 9.59 -14.11 0.89
C TYR A 259 10.71 -14.23 1.90
N GLU A 260 11.57 -15.23 1.71
CA GLU A 260 12.62 -15.58 2.67
C GLU A 260 13.66 -14.46 2.79
N GLY A 261 13.99 -14.11 4.02
CA GLY A 261 14.90 -13.03 4.37
C GLY A 261 14.39 -11.62 4.08
N ALA A 262 13.32 -11.45 3.30
CA ALA A 262 12.77 -10.12 3.00
C ALA A 262 12.20 -9.47 4.27
N ARG A 263 12.38 -8.16 4.37
CA ARG A 263 11.88 -7.32 5.45
C ARG A 263 10.52 -6.70 5.06
N HIS A 264 10.28 -5.48 5.43
CA HIS A 264 8.97 -4.84 5.32
C HIS A 264 8.60 -4.46 3.87
N GLU A 265 9.50 -3.82 3.14
CA GLU A 265 9.25 -3.32 1.77
C GLU A 265 9.59 -4.38 0.72
N VAL A 266 8.76 -5.42 0.58
CA VAL A 266 9.05 -6.55 -0.32
C VAL A 266 9.29 -6.15 -1.78
N TYR A 267 8.71 -5.03 -2.25
CA TYR A 267 8.91 -4.49 -3.60
C TYR A 267 10.23 -3.70 -3.77
N ASN A 268 10.91 -3.41 -2.67
CA ASN A 268 12.20 -2.72 -2.62
C ASN A 268 13.29 -3.60 -2.00
N GLU A 269 13.07 -4.91 -1.93
CA GLU A 269 13.99 -5.88 -1.38
C GLU A 269 15.03 -6.38 -2.39
N THR A 270 16.10 -7.00 -1.88
CA THR A 270 17.15 -7.58 -2.73
C THR A 270 16.64 -8.71 -3.62
N ASN A 271 15.53 -9.37 -3.25
CA ASN A 271 14.83 -10.38 -4.05
C ASN A 271 13.50 -9.86 -4.63
N ARG A 272 13.38 -8.55 -4.89
CA ARG A 272 12.16 -7.92 -5.42
C ARG A 272 11.68 -8.52 -6.73
N ASP A 273 12.57 -9.02 -7.56
CA ASP A 273 12.20 -9.58 -8.87
C ASP A 273 11.28 -10.80 -8.74
N GLU A 274 11.54 -11.68 -7.75
CA GLU A 274 10.65 -12.79 -7.39
C GLU A 274 9.27 -12.26 -6.96
N VAL A 275 9.24 -11.25 -6.11
CA VAL A 275 8.01 -10.63 -5.59
C VAL A 275 7.16 -10.04 -6.70
N VAL A 276 7.79 -9.36 -7.67
CA VAL A 276 7.11 -8.75 -8.82
C VAL A 276 6.60 -9.80 -9.80
N VAL A 277 7.36 -10.85 -10.06
CA VAL A 277 6.93 -11.97 -10.92
C VAL A 277 5.68 -12.64 -10.35
N ASP A 278 5.66 -12.92 -9.06
CA ASP A 278 4.51 -13.51 -8.38
C ASP A 278 3.29 -12.57 -8.39
N LEU A 279 3.50 -11.28 -8.18
CA LEU A 279 2.44 -10.27 -8.26
C LEU A 279 1.81 -10.24 -9.65
N VAL A 280 2.63 -10.16 -10.71
CA VAL A 280 2.14 -10.10 -12.10
C VAL A 280 1.40 -11.38 -12.46
N ALA A 281 1.93 -12.55 -12.10
CA ALA A 281 1.27 -13.83 -12.35
C ALA A 281 -0.11 -13.90 -11.65
N TRP A 282 -0.19 -13.42 -10.40
CA TRP A 282 -1.46 -13.36 -9.68
C TRP A 282 -2.44 -12.37 -10.32
N LEU A 283 -1.99 -11.17 -10.69
CA LEU A 283 -2.79 -10.16 -11.35
C LEU A 283 -3.39 -10.67 -12.67
N ASP A 284 -2.56 -11.30 -13.51
CA ASP A 284 -2.99 -11.86 -14.81
C ASP A 284 -4.01 -12.99 -14.62
N ARG A 285 -3.85 -13.84 -13.60
CA ARG A 285 -4.82 -14.89 -13.24
C ARG A 285 -6.18 -14.29 -12.86
N VAL A 286 -6.17 -13.23 -12.05
CA VAL A 286 -7.42 -12.57 -11.56
C VAL A 286 -8.26 -12.00 -12.69
N VAL A 287 -7.64 -11.45 -13.74
CA VAL A 287 -8.41 -10.88 -14.86
C VAL A 287 -8.74 -11.90 -15.95
N SER A 288 -7.93 -12.97 -16.11
CA SER A 288 -8.19 -14.04 -17.08
C SER A 288 -9.33 -14.98 -16.67
N GLY A 289 -9.68 -15.02 -15.39
CA GLY A 289 -10.77 -15.83 -14.84
C GLY A 289 -12.14 -15.15 -14.83
N ARG A 290 -12.27 -14.00 -15.52
CA ARG A 290 -13.51 -13.20 -15.58
C ARG A 290 -14.24 -13.34 -16.90
#